data_c1f202dbed6c37d7502b69d6e373b12e
#
_entry.id   c1f202dbed6c37d7502b69d6e373b12e
#
_cell.length_a   1.000
_cell.length_b   1.000
_cell.length_c   1.000
_cell.angle_alpha   90.00
_cell.angle_beta   90.00
_cell.angle_gamma   90.00
#
_symmetry.space_group_name_H-M   'P 1'
#
loop_
_entity.id
_entity.type
_entity.pdbx_description
1 polymer ?
#
loop_
_entity_poly.entity_id
_entity_poly.type
_entity_poly.pdbx_seq_one_letter_code
_entity_poly.pdbx_strand_id
1 'polypeptide(L)'
;MTADGKRIHFPPILNGLDYLESTVALLGPKNGEPSSRDVKYAVLHLQAASETILKARLAIEGAKWVWVFPEKYEEAKHKAGEFRSVGWEDAIKRIKDRCAPETEIGPKRAYRALANMRNRFQHLGVSESHTAVEALAIPVLDNLLKFVTVDLLPKADTDDWLEADRSMERVRAGLGPIKDLVALRLDPISEQLKEYGRSTLACLSCARFTVMINGSEQVACALCGRTYGAASEAAWEYTGTDPYLVAKGRDSQLVYDCAECGGVAIRTAVASAPERESWVCFRYGCEIDGLCDFCGQAAHIVFEEAGLCQDCLDSRSSKF
;
A
#
# COMPACT_ATOMS: atom_id res chain seq x y z
N MET A 1 43.50 4.66 7.89
CA MET A 1 42.38 4.17 7.02
C MET A 1 41.81 2.95 7.72
N THR A 2 40.81 3.15 8.59
CA THR A 2 40.09 2.07 9.27
C THR A 2 39.15 1.46 8.27
N ALA A 3 39.26 0.15 8.02
CA ALA A 3 38.33 -0.61 7.24
C ALA A 3 36.96 -0.58 7.93
N ASP A 4 36.08 0.30 7.46
CA ASP A 4 34.69 0.33 7.86
C ASP A 4 34.02 -0.87 7.19
N GLY A 5 34.11 -2.02 7.88
CA GLY A 5 33.49 -3.26 7.42
C GLY A 5 31.99 -3.04 7.32
N LYS A 6 31.37 -3.37 6.17
CA LYS A 6 29.92 -3.33 5.98
C LYS A 6 29.22 -3.99 7.17
N ARG A 7 28.57 -3.19 8.02
CA ARG A 7 27.78 -3.70 9.14
C ARG A 7 26.47 -4.25 8.61
N ILE A 8 26.09 -5.43 9.08
CA ILE A 8 24.74 -5.95 8.90
C ILE A 8 23.84 -5.24 9.92
N HIS A 9 22.82 -4.52 9.44
CA HIS A 9 21.91 -3.74 10.27
C HIS A 9 20.47 -4.03 9.87
N PHE A 10 19.76 -4.81 10.69
CA PHE A 10 18.36 -5.14 10.54
C PHE A 10 17.63 -4.93 11.89
N PRO A 11 17.24 -3.70 12.22
CA PRO A 11 16.36 -3.48 13.36
C PRO A 11 15.01 -4.21 13.16
N PRO A 12 14.23 -4.45 14.22
CA PRO A 12 13.08 -5.38 14.18
C PRO A 12 12.08 -5.10 13.07
N ILE A 13 11.77 -3.82 12.79
CA ILE A 13 10.85 -3.43 11.73
C ILE A 13 11.43 -3.77 10.36
N LEU A 14 12.64 -3.32 10.07
CA LEU A 14 13.30 -3.55 8.78
C LEU A 14 13.53 -5.04 8.52
N ASN A 15 13.88 -5.81 9.56
CA ASN A 15 14.03 -7.26 9.44
C ASN A 15 12.69 -7.96 9.08
N GLY A 16 11.59 -7.51 9.66
CA GLY A 16 10.26 -8.02 9.32
C GLY A 16 9.83 -7.66 7.90
N LEU A 17 10.14 -6.45 7.47
CA LEU A 17 9.83 -5.97 6.12
C LEU A 17 10.71 -6.63 5.06
N ASP A 18 11.98 -6.93 5.34
CA ASP A 18 12.86 -7.68 4.44
C ASP A 18 12.31 -9.09 4.15
N TYR A 19 11.85 -9.79 5.18
CA TYR A 19 11.16 -11.08 4.98
C TYR A 19 9.86 -10.93 4.19
N LEU A 20 9.11 -9.86 4.40
CA LEU A 20 7.86 -9.59 3.68
C LEU A 20 8.14 -9.28 2.20
N GLU A 21 9.14 -8.45 1.92
CA GLU A 21 9.62 -8.14 0.57
C GLU A 21 10.05 -9.41 -0.16
N SER A 22 10.85 -10.24 0.50
CA SER A 22 11.29 -11.53 -0.05
C SER A 22 10.11 -12.47 -0.31
N THR A 23 9.10 -12.50 0.55
CA THR A 23 7.87 -13.29 0.34
C THR A 23 7.15 -12.85 -0.93
N VAL A 24 6.94 -11.55 -1.10
CA VAL A 24 6.26 -10.98 -2.27
C VAL A 24 7.06 -11.25 -3.55
N ALA A 25 8.38 -11.09 -3.51
CA ALA A 25 9.25 -11.39 -4.64
C ALA A 25 9.25 -12.87 -5.06
N LEU A 26 9.00 -13.79 -4.12
CA LEU A 26 8.92 -15.23 -4.39
C LEU A 26 7.54 -15.67 -4.88
N LEU A 27 6.45 -14.99 -4.46
CA LEU A 27 5.09 -15.26 -4.93
C LEU A 27 4.78 -14.59 -6.28
N GLY A 28 5.51 -13.53 -6.62
CA GLY A 28 5.39 -12.86 -7.91
C GLY A 28 6.04 -13.65 -9.05
N PRO A 29 5.46 -13.66 -10.26
CA PRO A 29 6.05 -14.32 -11.42
C PRO A 29 7.34 -13.60 -11.86
N LYS A 30 8.42 -14.34 -12.00
CA LYS A 30 9.70 -13.83 -12.54
C LYS A 30 9.84 -14.12 -14.05
N ASN A 31 9.54 -15.37 -14.46
CA ASN A 31 9.57 -15.84 -15.85
C ASN A 31 8.45 -16.88 -16.08
N GLY A 32 7.28 -16.67 -15.50
CA GLY A 32 6.16 -17.61 -15.47
C GLY A 32 5.63 -17.78 -14.04
N GLU A 33 4.84 -18.83 -13.81
CA GLU A 33 4.32 -19.13 -12.46
C GLU A 33 5.48 -19.43 -11.48
N PRO A 34 5.33 -19.09 -10.17
CA PRO A 34 6.32 -19.41 -9.16
C PRO A 34 6.67 -20.91 -9.13
N SER A 35 7.94 -21.24 -9.00
CA SER A 35 8.36 -22.64 -8.86
C SER A 35 7.99 -23.21 -7.49
N SER A 36 7.97 -24.56 -7.35
CA SER A 36 7.75 -25.20 -6.03
C SER A 36 8.80 -24.76 -4.99
N ARG A 37 10.01 -24.41 -5.44
CA ARG A 37 11.06 -23.85 -4.59
C ARG A 37 10.67 -22.44 -4.10
N ASP A 38 10.18 -21.57 -5.00
CA ASP A 38 9.77 -20.21 -4.65
C ASP A 38 8.61 -20.23 -3.65
N VAL A 39 7.58 -21.05 -3.90
CA VAL A 39 6.43 -21.20 -2.99
C VAL A 39 6.87 -21.72 -1.61
N LYS A 40 7.79 -22.70 -1.56
CA LYS A 40 8.37 -23.18 -0.28
C LYS A 40 9.03 -22.03 0.48
N TYR A 41 9.93 -21.29 -0.14
CA TYR A 41 10.64 -20.21 0.53
C TYR A 41 9.73 -19.02 0.85
N ALA A 42 8.72 -18.74 0.04
CA ALA A 42 7.70 -17.74 0.37
C ALA A 42 6.98 -18.06 1.70
N VAL A 43 6.60 -19.33 1.93
CA VAL A 43 5.99 -19.76 3.19
C VAL A 43 6.95 -19.60 4.38
N LEU A 44 8.22 -19.96 4.21
CA LEU A 44 9.22 -19.82 5.27
C LEU A 44 9.45 -18.35 5.64
N HIS A 45 9.58 -17.49 4.64
CA HIS A 45 9.79 -16.06 4.83
C HIS A 45 8.53 -15.36 5.36
N LEU A 46 7.33 -15.73 4.90
CA LEU A 46 6.08 -15.18 5.42
C LEU A 46 5.88 -15.52 6.90
N GLN A 47 6.24 -16.75 7.32
CA GLN A 47 6.20 -17.10 8.74
C GLN A 47 7.22 -16.27 9.55
N ALA A 48 8.43 -16.08 9.03
CA ALA A 48 9.44 -15.24 9.68
C ALA A 48 9.00 -13.77 9.74
N ALA A 49 8.44 -13.23 8.64
CA ALA A 49 7.84 -11.89 8.58
C ALA A 49 6.75 -11.73 9.66
N SER A 50 5.82 -12.71 9.73
CA SER A 50 4.73 -12.70 10.72
C SER A 50 5.24 -12.58 12.14
N GLU A 51 6.20 -13.42 12.52
CA GLU A 51 6.76 -13.39 13.88
C GLU A 51 7.52 -12.11 14.17
N THR A 52 8.33 -11.65 13.23
CA THR A 52 9.20 -10.46 13.42
C THR A 52 8.39 -9.18 13.45
N ILE A 53 7.41 -9.01 12.55
CA ILE A 53 6.52 -7.84 12.49
C ILE A 53 5.68 -7.73 13.77
N LEU A 54 5.07 -8.83 14.23
CA LEU A 54 4.30 -8.84 15.47
C LEU A 54 5.18 -8.50 16.69
N LYS A 55 6.41 -9.02 16.74
CA LYS A 55 7.38 -8.71 17.81
C LYS A 55 7.86 -7.25 17.72
N ALA A 56 8.08 -6.73 16.53
CA ALA A 56 8.43 -5.33 16.33
C ALA A 56 7.35 -4.38 16.89
N ARG A 57 6.09 -4.68 16.63
CA ARG A 57 4.97 -3.88 17.18
C ARG A 57 4.92 -3.94 18.72
N LEU A 58 5.18 -5.12 19.32
CA LEU A 58 5.28 -5.26 20.79
C LEU A 58 6.48 -4.50 21.36
N ALA A 59 7.61 -4.48 20.66
CA ALA A 59 8.82 -3.79 21.10
C ALA A 59 8.63 -2.28 21.21
N ILE A 60 7.79 -1.68 20.36
CA ILE A 60 7.39 -0.26 20.44
C ILE A 60 6.73 0.05 21.81
N GLU A 61 5.89 -0.86 22.32
CA GLU A 61 5.28 -0.71 23.66
C GLU A 61 6.25 -1.01 24.81
N GLY A 62 7.42 -1.55 24.49
CA GLY A 62 8.50 -1.85 25.40
C GLY A 62 9.13 -3.23 25.15
N ALA A 63 10.44 -3.25 25.09
CA ALA A 63 11.24 -4.45 24.73
C ALA A 63 10.92 -5.69 25.59
N LYS A 64 10.54 -5.49 26.86
CA LYS A 64 10.14 -6.59 27.77
C LYS A 64 8.95 -7.41 27.25
N TRP A 65 8.06 -6.82 26.43
CA TRP A 65 6.87 -7.51 25.93
C TRP A 65 7.15 -8.54 24.85
N VAL A 66 8.37 -8.50 24.29
CA VAL A 66 8.87 -9.54 23.37
C VAL A 66 9.37 -10.78 24.10
N TRP A 67 9.63 -10.70 25.40
CA TRP A 67 10.09 -11.83 26.21
C TRP A 67 8.91 -12.73 26.60
N VAL A 68 9.15 -14.06 26.67
CA VAL A 68 8.15 -15.02 27.20
C VAL A 68 7.76 -14.63 28.62
N PHE A 69 8.76 -14.25 29.44
CA PHE A 69 8.62 -13.80 30.82
C PHE A 69 9.04 -12.33 30.95
N PRO A 70 8.12 -11.36 30.75
CA PRO A 70 8.45 -9.93 30.79
C PRO A 70 9.04 -9.46 32.12
N GLU A 71 8.72 -10.13 33.22
CA GLU A 71 9.24 -9.84 34.54
C GLU A 71 10.74 -10.22 34.73
N LYS A 72 11.26 -11.02 33.82
CA LYS A 72 12.68 -11.41 33.75
C LYS A 72 13.50 -10.58 32.77
N TYR A 73 12.96 -9.48 32.29
CA TYR A 73 13.62 -8.64 31.31
C TYR A 73 14.93 -8.06 31.86
N GLU A 74 16.00 -8.25 31.12
CA GLU A 74 17.32 -7.66 31.35
C GLU A 74 17.83 -7.06 30.03
N GLU A 75 18.10 -5.77 30.02
CA GLU A 75 18.49 -5.05 28.81
C GLU A 75 19.75 -5.62 28.13
N ALA A 76 20.76 -6.01 28.94
CA ALA A 76 22.00 -6.59 28.43
C ALA A 76 21.75 -7.92 27.69
N LYS A 77 20.93 -8.80 28.26
CA LYS A 77 20.52 -10.06 27.63
C LYS A 77 19.65 -9.84 26.40
N HIS A 78 18.77 -8.82 26.45
CA HIS A 78 17.96 -8.47 25.30
C HIS A 78 18.84 -8.05 24.12
N LYS A 79 19.82 -7.16 24.34
CA LYS A 79 20.77 -6.70 23.31
C LYS A 79 21.65 -7.85 22.78
N ALA A 80 22.02 -8.81 23.65
CA ALA A 80 22.79 -9.98 23.26
C ALA A 80 21.94 -11.08 22.56
N GLY A 81 20.61 -10.96 22.53
CA GLY A 81 19.72 -12.01 22.04
C GLY A 81 19.60 -13.23 22.97
N GLU A 82 20.07 -13.12 24.20
CA GLU A 82 20.11 -14.22 25.19
C GLU A 82 18.80 -14.36 25.98
N PHE A 83 17.69 -14.49 25.25
CA PHE A 83 16.37 -14.65 25.84
C PHE A 83 15.43 -15.47 24.97
N ARG A 84 14.37 -15.98 25.56
CA ARG A 84 13.30 -16.65 24.84
C ARG A 84 12.23 -15.63 24.48
N SER A 85 12.06 -15.39 23.17
CA SER A 85 11.01 -14.50 22.65
C SER A 85 9.67 -15.23 22.55
N VAL A 86 8.56 -14.47 22.61
CA VAL A 86 7.20 -14.98 22.38
C VAL A 86 7.03 -15.54 20.97
N GLY A 87 6.20 -16.56 20.84
CA GLY A 87 5.73 -17.03 19.54
C GLY A 87 4.62 -16.13 18.97
N TRP A 88 4.26 -16.34 17.71
CA TRP A 88 3.23 -15.55 17.02
C TRP A 88 1.87 -15.53 17.74
N GLU A 89 1.46 -16.63 18.37
CA GLU A 89 0.16 -16.75 19.06
C GLU A 89 0.07 -15.86 20.32
N ASP A 90 1.12 -15.89 21.14
CA ASP A 90 1.24 -15.01 22.30
C ASP A 90 1.45 -13.56 21.90
N ALA A 91 2.18 -13.31 20.81
CA ALA A 91 2.37 -11.99 20.28
C ALA A 91 1.04 -11.36 19.86
N ILE A 92 0.19 -12.06 19.10
CA ILE A 92 -1.16 -11.59 18.73
C ILE A 92 -2.00 -11.31 19.98
N LYS A 93 -1.97 -12.19 20.97
CA LYS A 93 -2.70 -11.98 22.23
C LYS A 93 -2.25 -10.69 22.91
N ARG A 94 -0.93 -10.53 23.09
CA ARG A 94 -0.36 -9.35 23.76
C ARG A 94 -0.64 -8.04 23.01
N ILE A 95 -0.62 -8.07 21.67
CA ILE A 95 -0.96 -6.90 20.85
C ILE A 95 -2.43 -6.51 21.10
N LYS A 96 -3.36 -7.47 21.08
CA LYS A 96 -4.78 -7.20 21.34
C LYS A 96 -5.02 -6.63 22.74
N ASP A 97 -4.30 -7.15 23.73
CA ASP A 97 -4.47 -6.75 25.12
C ASP A 97 -3.84 -5.37 25.45
N ARG A 98 -2.81 -4.94 24.69
CA ARG A 98 -1.96 -3.79 25.04
C ARG A 98 -1.90 -2.67 24.02
N CYS A 99 -1.94 -3.03 22.74
CA CYS A 99 -1.70 -2.07 21.66
C CYS A 99 -3.01 -1.47 21.11
N ALA A 100 -4.17 -2.04 21.47
CA ALA A 100 -5.47 -1.67 20.91
C ALA A 100 -5.37 -1.43 19.39
N PRO A 101 -5.01 -2.47 18.58
CA PRO A 101 -4.73 -2.29 17.18
C PRO A 101 -5.97 -1.80 16.43
N GLU A 102 -5.80 -0.88 15.50
CA GLU A 102 -6.86 -0.33 14.65
C GLU A 102 -7.36 -1.34 13.62
N THR A 103 -6.51 -2.35 13.29
CA THR A 103 -6.88 -3.42 12.37
C THR A 103 -6.97 -4.76 13.08
N GLU A 104 -7.85 -5.63 12.56
CA GLU A 104 -7.79 -7.04 12.94
C GLU A 104 -6.51 -7.68 12.40
N ILE A 105 -5.73 -8.31 13.31
CA ILE A 105 -4.53 -9.07 12.94
C ILE A 105 -4.89 -10.34 12.14
N GLY A 106 -6.18 -10.58 11.90
CA GLY A 106 -6.72 -11.74 11.21
C GLY A 106 -6.94 -12.97 12.11
N PRO A 107 -7.56 -14.01 11.58
CA PRO A 107 -7.92 -15.19 12.35
C PRO A 107 -6.68 -16.02 12.70
N LYS A 108 -6.52 -16.35 13.99
CA LYS A 108 -5.42 -17.21 14.49
C LYS A 108 -5.26 -18.51 13.72
N ARG A 109 -6.36 -19.06 13.16
CA ARG A 109 -6.34 -20.28 12.34
C ARG A 109 -5.44 -20.15 11.10
N ALA A 110 -5.40 -18.98 10.46
CA ALA A 110 -4.56 -18.75 9.29
C ALA A 110 -3.07 -18.79 9.66
N TYR A 111 -2.68 -18.11 10.72
CA TYR A 111 -1.30 -18.15 11.23
C TYR A 111 -0.89 -19.54 11.68
N ARG A 112 -1.80 -20.30 12.32
CA ARG A 112 -1.54 -21.70 12.72
C ARG A 112 -1.34 -22.60 11.51
N ALA A 113 -2.16 -22.45 10.47
CA ALA A 113 -2.02 -23.22 9.23
C ALA A 113 -0.68 -22.93 8.55
N LEU A 114 -0.29 -21.64 8.46
CA LEU A 114 1.01 -21.24 7.93
C LEU A 114 2.18 -21.80 8.75
N ALA A 115 2.12 -21.71 10.08
CA ALA A 115 3.15 -22.26 10.98
C ALA A 115 3.29 -23.79 10.83
N ASN A 116 2.18 -24.51 10.70
CA ASN A 116 2.20 -25.95 10.44
C ASN A 116 2.81 -26.28 9.08
N MET A 117 2.47 -25.54 8.04
CA MET A 117 3.05 -25.72 6.70
C MET A 117 4.56 -25.46 6.72
N ARG A 118 4.99 -24.36 7.37
CA ARG A 118 6.41 -24.06 7.57
C ARG A 118 7.15 -25.18 8.28
N ASN A 119 6.58 -25.75 9.37
CA ASN A 119 7.19 -26.86 10.09
C ASN A 119 7.33 -28.12 9.22
N ARG A 120 6.33 -28.42 8.38
CA ARG A 120 6.39 -29.53 7.43
C ARG A 120 7.51 -29.29 6.40
N PHE A 121 7.64 -28.09 5.84
CA PHE A 121 8.71 -27.75 4.91
C PHE A 121 10.13 -27.83 5.52
N GLN A 122 10.27 -27.52 6.81
CA GLN A 122 11.57 -27.53 7.47
C GLN A 122 11.99 -28.93 7.95
N HIS A 123 11.05 -29.74 8.44
CA HIS A 123 11.37 -30.96 9.18
C HIS A 123 10.85 -32.23 8.52
N LEU A 124 9.94 -32.11 7.55
CA LEU A 124 9.29 -33.25 6.91
C LEU A 124 9.29 -33.07 5.39
N GLY A 125 8.78 -34.04 4.66
CA GLY A 125 8.45 -33.88 3.25
C GLY A 125 7.06 -33.27 3.09
N VAL A 126 6.86 -32.52 1.98
CA VAL A 126 5.55 -31.96 1.60
C VAL A 126 5.22 -32.37 0.17
N SER A 127 4.01 -32.88 -0.04
CA SER A 127 3.42 -33.12 -1.34
C SER A 127 2.06 -32.47 -1.35
N GLU A 128 2.00 -31.22 -1.80
CA GLU A 128 0.77 -30.39 -1.87
C GLU A 128 0.76 -29.64 -3.19
N SER A 129 -0.42 -29.27 -3.67
CA SER A 129 -0.52 -28.37 -4.84
C SER A 129 -0.08 -26.95 -4.48
N HIS A 130 0.44 -26.21 -5.46
CA HIS A 130 0.77 -24.78 -5.30
C HIS A 130 -0.45 -24.01 -4.79
N THR A 131 -1.62 -24.18 -5.42
CA THR A 131 -2.87 -23.55 -5.04
C THR A 131 -3.24 -23.78 -3.57
N ALA A 132 -3.04 -25.02 -3.04
CA ALA A 132 -3.34 -25.31 -1.64
C ALA A 132 -2.38 -24.56 -0.70
N VAL A 133 -1.12 -24.43 -1.05
CA VAL A 133 -0.11 -23.71 -0.25
C VAL A 133 -0.37 -22.19 -0.31
N GLU A 134 -0.68 -21.65 -1.49
CA GLU A 134 -0.99 -20.23 -1.68
C GLU A 134 -2.27 -19.85 -0.93
N ALA A 135 -3.31 -20.67 -0.97
CA ALA A 135 -4.56 -20.47 -0.20
C ALA A 135 -4.33 -20.36 1.32
N LEU A 136 -3.25 -20.94 1.86
CA LEU A 136 -2.85 -20.77 3.25
C LEU A 136 -2.03 -19.49 3.47
N ALA A 137 -1.19 -19.12 2.52
CA ALA A 137 -0.26 -17.99 2.64
C ALA A 137 -0.94 -16.63 2.39
N ILE A 138 -1.79 -16.53 1.38
CA ILE A 138 -2.41 -15.27 0.94
C ILE A 138 -3.20 -14.55 2.04
N PRO A 139 -4.06 -15.21 2.83
CA PRO A 139 -4.77 -14.53 3.92
C PRO A 139 -3.83 -13.96 5.01
N VAL A 140 -2.70 -14.62 5.28
CA VAL A 140 -1.71 -14.11 6.25
C VAL A 140 -0.96 -12.93 5.65
N LEU A 141 -0.58 -13.01 4.38
CA LEU A 141 0.05 -11.89 3.66
C LEU A 141 -0.87 -10.65 3.66
N ASP A 142 -2.14 -10.82 3.30
CA ASP A 142 -3.14 -9.75 3.30
C ASP A 142 -3.27 -9.07 4.68
N ASN A 143 -3.40 -9.87 5.73
CA ASN A 143 -3.50 -9.36 7.10
C ASN A 143 -2.23 -8.63 7.55
N LEU A 144 -1.03 -9.15 7.23
CA LEU A 144 0.23 -8.49 7.57
C LEU A 144 0.41 -7.16 6.84
N LEU A 145 0.06 -7.10 5.56
CA LEU A 145 0.11 -5.84 4.78
C LEU A 145 -0.77 -4.76 5.41
N LYS A 146 -2.00 -5.10 5.80
CA LYS A 146 -2.91 -4.19 6.51
C LYS A 146 -2.34 -3.76 7.85
N PHE A 147 -1.88 -4.72 8.65
CA PHE A 147 -1.32 -4.46 9.98
C PHE A 147 -0.06 -3.58 9.92
N VAL A 148 0.84 -3.83 8.97
CA VAL A 148 2.04 -2.98 8.78
C VAL A 148 1.64 -1.55 8.42
N THR A 149 0.71 -1.38 7.48
CA THR A 149 0.31 -0.05 6.98
C THR A 149 -0.43 0.77 8.04
N VAL A 150 -1.32 0.16 8.82
CA VAL A 150 -2.23 0.89 9.72
C VAL A 150 -1.72 0.92 11.17
N ASP A 151 -1.10 -0.17 11.65
CA ASP A 151 -0.74 -0.29 13.06
C ASP A 151 0.77 -0.23 13.37
N LEU A 152 1.64 -0.65 12.45
CA LEU A 152 3.07 -0.69 12.72
C LEU A 152 3.77 0.60 12.27
N LEU A 153 3.70 0.95 10.98
CA LEU A 153 4.45 2.09 10.42
C LEU A 153 4.06 3.44 11.03
N PRO A 154 2.79 3.76 11.32
CA PRO A 154 2.44 5.04 11.94
C PRO A 154 3.02 5.22 13.36
N LYS A 155 3.48 4.13 13.98
CA LYS A 155 4.06 4.11 15.35
C LYS A 155 5.56 3.81 15.34
N ALA A 156 6.18 3.67 14.16
CA ALA A 156 7.62 3.49 14.03
C ALA A 156 8.37 4.78 14.40
N ASP A 157 9.57 4.62 14.95
CA ASP A 157 10.44 5.75 15.23
C ASP A 157 10.94 6.40 13.93
N THR A 158 11.20 7.70 13.99
CA THR A 158 11.58 8.49 12.80
C THR A 158 12.85 8.00 12.12
N ASP A 159 13.79 7.44 12.86
CA ASP A 159 15.06 6.95 12.30
C ASP A 159 14.88 5.75 11.38
N ASP A 160 13.95 4.85 11.70
CA ASP A 160 13.65 3.67 10.91
C ASP A 160 12.55 3.90 9.86
N TRP A 161 11.76 4.96 10.02
CA TRP A 161 10.55 5.19 9.21
C TRP A 161 10.85 5.32 7.71
N LEU A 162 11.84 6.12 7.34
CA LEU A 162 12.18 6.38 5.93
C LEU A 162 12.60 5.10 5.19
N GLU A 163 13.41 4.25 5.84
CA GLU A 163 13.83 2.98 5.23
C GLU A 163 12.69 1.96 5.23
N ALA A 164 11.84 1.96 6.26
CA ALA A 164 10.65 1.13 6.32
C ALA A 164 9.64 1.49 5.23
N ASP A 165 9.43 2.78 4.97
CA ASP A 165 8.58 3.25 3.88
C ASP A 165 9.12 2.83 2.50
N ARG A 166 10.44 2.97 2.27
CA ARG A 166 11.10 2.47 1.04
C ARG A 166 10.94 0.95 0.88
N SER A 167 11.06 0.18 1.96
CA SER A 167 10.83 -1.27 1.93
C SER A 167 9.38 -1.58 1.57
N MET A 168 8.42 -0.83 2.13
CA MET A 168 7.02 -0.99 1.79
C MET A 168 6.71 -0.61 0.34
N GLU A 169 7.40 0.38 -0.24
CA GLU A 169 7.25 0.68 -1.68
C GLU A 169 7.69 -0.52 -2.55
N ARG A 170 8.81 -1.19 -2.21
CA ARG A 170 9.24 -2.40 -2.91
C ARG A 170 8.25 -3.56 -2.73
N VAL A 171 7.69 -3.72 -1.52
CA VAL A 171 6.61 -4.69 -1.26
C VAL A 171 5.39 -4.38 -2.12
N ARG A 172 4.91 -3.13 -2.12
CA ARG A 172 3.72 -2.70 -2.90
C ARG A 172 3.91 -2.94 -4.39
N ALA A 173 5.08 -2.62 -4.93
CA ALA A 173 5.40 -2.83 -6.34
C ALA A 173 5.30 -4.31 -6.77
N GLY A 174 5.59 -5.24 -5.86
CA GLY A 174 5.52 -6.67 -6.12
C GLY A 174 4.12 -7.29 -5.96
N LEU A 175 3.12 -6.58 -5.47
CA LEU A 175 1.80 -7.17 -5.18
C LEU A 175 0.93 -7.40 -6.42
N GLY A 176 1.04 -6.53 -7.42
CA GLY A 176 0.20 -6.56 -8.62
C GLY A 176 0.19 -7.90 -9.38
N PRO A 177 1.31 -8.62 -9.47
CA PRO A 177 1.37 -9.92 -10.14
C PRO A 177 0.79 -11.10 -9.34
N ILE A 178 0.58 -10.99 -8.02
CA ILE A 178 0.11 -12.10 -7.17
C ILE A 178 -1.41 -12.29 -7.36
N LYS A 179 -1.79 -13.22 -8.24
CA LYS A 179 -3.18 -13.42 -8.71
C LYS A 179 -4.17 -13.61 -7.57
N ASP A 180 -3.88 -14.49 -6.62
CA ASP A 180 -4.79 -14.82 -5.52
C ASP A 180 -4.97 -13.65 -4.53
N LEU A 181 -3.94 -12.84 -4.32
CA LEU A 181 -4.06 -11.62 -3.53
C LEU A 181 -4.89 -10.57 -4.26
N VAL A 182 -4.68 -10.43 -5.56
CA VAL A 182 -5.48 -9.52 -6.42
C VAL A 182 -6.94 -9.93 -6.36
N ALA A 183 -7.27 -11.21 -6.58
CA ALA A 183 -8.63 -11.71 -6.48
C ALA A 183 -9.24 -11.48 -5.08
N LEU A 184 -8.51 -11.84 -4.01
CA LEU A 184 -8.98 -11.65 -2.64
C LEU A 184 -9.38 -10.19 -2.33
N ARG A 185 -8.63 -9.22 -2.86
CA ARG A 185 -8.86 -7.79 -2.58
C ARG A 185 -9.80 -7.11 -3.55
N LEU A 186 -9.79 -7.49 -4.83
CA LEU A 186 -10.50 -6.77 -5.87
C LEU A 186 -11.83 -7.40 -6.29
N ASP A 187 -12.00 -8.73 -6.17
CA ASP A 187 -13.28 -9.36 -6.51
C ASP A 187 -14.47 -8.79 -5.71
N PRO A 188 -14.34 -8.54 -4.38
CA PRO A 188 -15.44 -7.96 -3.60
C PRO A 188 -15.87 -6.56 -4.03
N ILE A 189 -14.97 -5.80 -4.71
CA ILE A 189 -15.22 -4.43 -5.15
C ILE A 189 -15.23 -4.30 -6.67
N SER A 190 -15.35 -5.42 -7.39
CA SER A 190 -15.27 -5.45 -8.86
C SER A 190 -16.33 -4.58 -9.54
N GLU A 191 -17.56 -4.54 -9.00
CA GLU A 191 -18.62 -3.69 -9.52
C GLU A 191 -18.32 -2.20 -9.28
N GLN A 192 -17.77 -1.83 -8.12
CA GLN A 192 -17.36 -0.45 -7.85
C GLN A 192 -16.24 -0.03 -8.80
N LEU A 193 -15.25 -0.90 -9.04
CA LEU A 193 -14.18 -0.61 -10.00
C LEU A 193 -14.71 -0.38 -11.43
N LYS A 194 -15.77 -1.05 -11.82
CA LYS A 194 -16.45 -0.83 -13.12
C LYS A 194 -17.22 0.50 -13.13
N GLU A 195 -17.98 0.76 -12.08
CA GLU A 195 -18.77 2.00 -11.92
C GLU A 195 -17.87 3.23 -11.98
N TYR A 196 -16.77 3.22 -11.23
CA TYR A 196 -15.79 4.32 -11.19
C TYR A 196 -14.70 4.21 -12.26
N GLY A 197 -14.87 3.42 -13.30
CA GLY A 197 -13.82 3.18 -14.31
C GLY A 197 -13.26 4.44 -14.98
N ARG A 198 -14.07 5.52 -15.12
CA ARG A 198 -13.64 6.82 -15.65
C ARG A 198 -12.81 7.66 -14.66
N SER A 199 -12.86 7.34 -13.39
CA SER A 199 -12.11 8.01 -12.30
C SER A 199 -11.27 7.03 -11.49
N THR A 200 -10.99 5.85 -12.02
CA THR A 200 -10.07 4.88 -11.41
C THR A 200 -8.71 4.95 -12.08
N LEU A 201 -7.70 5.31 -11.29
CA LEU A 201 -6.33 5.55 -11.73
C LEU A 201 -5.42 4.35 -11.50
N ALA A 202 -4.34 4.28 -12.26
CA ALA A 202 -3.25 3.34 -11.99
C ALA A 202 -2.50 3.77 -10.72
N CYS A 203 -2.30 2.85 -9.78
CA CYS A 203 -1.52 3.12 -8.59
C CYS A 203 -0.04 3.31 -8.93
N LEU A 204 0.59 4.36 -8.43
CA LEU A 204 2.00 4.67 -8.69
C LEU A 204 2.98 3.61 -8.12
N SER A 205 2.54 2.80 -7.11
CA SER A 205 3.37 1.71 -6.55
C SER A 205 3.13 0.38 -7.24
N CYS A 206 1.88 -0.13 -7.29
CA CYS A 206 1.59 -1.47 -7.80
C CYS A 206 1.16 -1.51 -9.28
N ALA A 207 1.09 -0.37 -9.94
CA ALA A 207 0.75 -0.17 -11.36
C ALA A 207 -0.64 -0.72 -11.80
N ARG A 208 -1.52 -1.08 -10.84
CA ARG A 208 -2.89 -1.54 -11.14
C ARG A 208 -3.88 -0.39 -11.09
N PHE A 209 -4.87 -0.41 -11.97
CA PHE A 209 -6.01 0.53 -11.94
C PHE A 209 -6.93 0.19 -10.78
N THR A 210 -6.63 0.73 -9.59
CA THR A 210 -7.27 0.43 -8.32
C THR A 210 -7.36 1.62 -7.37
N VAL A 211 -7.02 2.82 -7.84
CA VAL A 211 -7.16 4.06 -7.08
C VAL A 211 -8.43 4.77 -7.57
N MET A 212 -9.53 4.56 -6.86
CA MET A 212 -10.84 5.12 -7.20
C MET A 212 -10.98 6.53 -6.62
N ILE A 213 -11.32 7.49 -7.47
CA ILE A 213 -11.70 8.84 -7.05
C ILE A 213 -13.22 8.89 -6.95
N ASN A 214 -13.75 8.79 -5.74
CA ASN A 214 -15.16 8.60 -5.43
C ASN A 214 -15.70 9.53 -4.34
N GLY A 215 -15.01 10.64 -4.06
CA GLY A 215 -15.39 11.60 -3.04
C GLY A 215 -14.94 11.24 -1.62
N SER A 216 -14.14 10.20 -1.45
CA SER A 216 -13.55 9.85 -0.16
C SER A 216 -12.62 10.97 0.34
N GLU A 217 -12.55 11.15 1.67
CA GLU A 217 -11.64 12.12 2.28
C GLU A 217 -10.16 11.82 1.99
N GLN A 218 -9.84 10.55 1.84
CA GLN A 218 -8.50 10.07 1.56
C GLN A 218 -8.47 9.20 0.29
N VAL A 219 -7.57 9.54 -0.62
CA VAL A 219 -7.31 8.77 -1.84
C VAL A 219 -6.37 7.61 -1.52
N ALA A 220 -6.76 6.39 -1.85
CA ALA A 220 -5.97 5.19 -1.56
C ALA A 220 -6.11 4.11 -2.65
N CYS A 221 -5.08 3.28 -2.76
CA CYS A 221 -5.09 2.12 -3.63
C CYS A 221 -5.80 0.94 -2.97
N ALA A 222 -6.86 0.41 -3.59
CA ALA A 222 -7.60 -0.74 -3.07
C ALA A 222 -6.78 -2.04 -3.05
N LEU A 223 -5.77 -2.18 -3.91
CA LEU A 223 -4.92 -3.37 -3.93
C LEU A 223 -3.78 -3.31 -2.93
N CYS A 224 -2.90 -2.30 -3.00
CA CYS A 224 -1.67 -2.29 -2.19
C CYS A 224 -1.77 -1.48 -0.90
N GLY A 225 -2.86 -0.74 -0.70
CA GLY A 225 -3.09 0.07 0.48
C GLY A 225 -2.25 1.36 0.55
N ARG A 226 -1.56 1.76 -0.55
CA ARG A 226 -0.89 3.06 -0.60
C ARG A 226 -1.92 4.17 -0.46
N THR A 227 -1.64 5.12 0.41
CA THR A 227 -2.44 6.34 0.59
C THR A 227 -1.74 7.51 -0.07
N TYR A 228 -2.53 8.42 -0.65
CA TYR A 228 -2.08 9.62 -1.35
C TYR A 228 -2.52 10.91 -0.63
N GLY A 229 -3.09 10.77 0.58
CA GLY A 229 -3.64 11.91 1.32
C GLY A 229 -4.96 12.42 0.76
N ALA A 230 -5.22 13.71 0.92
CA ALA A 230 -6.41 14.37 0.41
C ALA A 230 -6.39 14.47 -1.12
N ALA A 231 -7.55 14.70 -1.74
CA ALA A 231 -7.71 14.77 -3.19
C ALA A 231 -6.72 15.73 -3.89
N SER A 232 -6.46 16.91 -3.30
CA SER A 232 -5.50 17.87 -3.85
C SER A 232 -4.06 17.37 -3.75
N GLU A 233 -3.67 16.78 -2.62
CA GLU A 233 -2.33 16.21 -2.40
C GLU A 233 -2.08 15.08 -3.39
N ALA A 234 -3.06 14.18 -3.55
CA ALA A 234 -3.01 13.10 -4.52
C ALA A 234 -2.81 13.60 -5.96
N ALA A 235 -3.50 14.67 -6.37
CA ALA A 235 -3.36 15.23 -7.71
C ALA A 235 -1.94 15.74 -7.97
N TRP A 236 -1.33 16.44 -7.02
CA TRP A 236 0.06 16.90 -7.14
C TRP A 236 1.05 15.73 -7.17
N GLU A 237 0.83 14.71 -6.35
CA GLU A 237 1.68 13.51 -6.36
C GLU A 237 1.60 12.76 -7.71
N TYR A 238 0.41 12.63 -8.28
CA TYR A 238 0.23 11.99 -9.60
C TYR A 238 0.90 12.73 -10.74
N THR A 239 0.96 14.05 -10.69
CA THR A 239 1.64 14.86 -11.73
C THR A 239 3.15 14.94 -11.49
N GLY A 240 3.63 14.65 -10.27
CA GLY A 240 5.02 14.80 -9.88
C GLY A 240 5.50 16.25 -9.85
N THR A 241 4.56 17.23 -9.86
CA THR A 241 4.88 18.66 -9.85
C THR A 241 4.75 19.24 -8.44
N ASP A 242 5.56 20.25 -8.15
CA ASP A 242 5.54 20.97 -6.87
C ASP A 242 4.66 22.22 -6.97
N PRO A 243 3.57 22.36 -6.19
CA PRO A 243 2.68 23.52 -6.26
C PRO A 243 3.40 24.84 -6.03
N TYR A 244 4.45 24.87 -5.20
CA TYR A 244 5.23 26.06 -4.97
C TYR A 244 6.08 26.44 -6.19
N LEU A 245 6.69 25.45 -6.86
CA LEU A 245 7.48 25.69 -8.07
C LEU A 245 6.60 26.11 -9.24
N VAL A 246 5.42 25.50 -9.39
CA VAL A 246 4.41 25.90 -10.38
C VAL A 246 3.99 27.36 -10.16
N ALA A 247 3.65 27.75 -8.93
CA ALA A 247 3.28 29.14 -8.60
C ALA A 247 4.40 30.15 -8.87
N LYS A 248 5.67 29.71 -8.91
CA LYS A 248 6.84 30.54 -9.28
C LYS A 248 7.19 30.48 -10.78
N GLY A 249 6.40 29.79 -11.59
CA GLY A 249 6.66 29.59 -13.03
C GLY A 249 7.96 28.78 -13.29
N ARG A 250 8.35 27.93 -12.34
CA ARG A 250 9.56 27.08 -12.41
C ARG A 250 9.25 25.61 -12.67
N ASP A 251 7.96 25.26 -12.69
CA ASP A 251 7.47 23.93 -13.02
C ASP A 251 6.19 24.05 -13.89
N SER A 252 5.79 22.95 -14.52
CA SER A 252 4.65 22.89 -15.43
C SER A 252 3.33 22.92 -14.68
N GLN A 253 2.36 23.70 -15.18
CA GLN A 253 0.98 23.65 -14.68
C GLN A 253 0.30 22.38 -15.18
N LEU A 254 0.16 21.35 -14.34
CA LEU A 254 -0.49 20.08 -14.66
C LEU A 254 -1.71 19.80 -13.76
N VAL A 255 -1.88 20.56 -12.69
CA VAL A 255 -3.04 20.51 -11.80
C VAL A 255 -3.86 21.78 -12.01
N TYR A 256 -5.16 21.63 -12.28
CA TYR A 256 -6.08 22.72 -12.63
C TYR A 256 -7.28 22.70 -11.68
N ASP A 257 -7.87 23.86 -11.45
CA ASP A 257 -9.13 23.93 -10.70
C ASP A 257 -10.26 23.31 -11.54
N CYS A 258 -11.13 22.55 -10.89
CA CYS A 258 -12.32 21.97 -11.50
C CYS A 258 -13.50 22.94 -11.36
N ALA A 259 -14.03 23.44 -12.47
CA ALA A 259 -15.16 24.35 -12.49
C ALA A 259 -16.44 23.70 -11.91
N GLU A 260 -16.61 22.38 -12.08
CA GLU A 260 -17.81 21.65 -11.67
C GLU A 260 -17.97 21.54 -10.14
N CYS A 261 -16.85 21.51 -9.38
CA CYS A 261 -16.93 21.25 -7.93
C CYS A 261 -15.97 22.08 -7.08
N GLY A 262 -15.14 22.94 -7.67
CA GLY A 262 -14.12 23.72 -6.97
C GLY A 262 -12.98 22.87 -6.40
N GLY A 263 -12.85 21.59 -6.79
CA GLY A 263 -11.71 20.74 -6.48
C GLY A 263 -10.61 20.90 -7.52
N VAL A 264 -9.71 19.92 -7.62
CA VAL A 264 -8.63 19.91 -8.62
C VAL A 264 -8.80 18.79 -9.63
N ALA A 265 -8.27 18.98 -10.83
CA ALA A 265 -8.30 18.01 -11.92
C ALA A 265 -6.94 17.91 -12.61
N ILE A 266 -6.64 16.75 -13.14
CA ILE A 266 -5.44 16.47 -13.95
C ILE A 266 -5.81 15.67 -15.21
N ARG A 267 -4.86 15.56 -16.14
CA ARG A 267 -4.92 14.59 -17.24
C ARG A 267 -4.09 13.37 -16.90
N THR A 268 -4.70 12.19 -16.99
CA THR A 268 -4.01 10.91 -16.74
C THR A 268 -4.78 9.75 -17.37
N ALA A 269 -4.15 8.58 -17.49
CA ALA A 269 -4.82 7.36 -17.91
C ALA A 269 -5.80 6.86 -16.84
N VAL A 270 -6.97 6.37 -17.27
CA VAL A 270 -8.01 5.82 -16.39
C VAL A 270 -8.36 4.38 -16.78
N ALA A 271 -8.97 3.62 -15.87
CA ALA A 271 -9.30 2.21 -16.10
C ALA A 271 -10.18 1.97 -17.33
N SER A 272 -11.12 2.88 -17.64
CA SER A 272 -11.98 2.79 -18.82
C SER A 272 -11.28 3.17 -20.14
N ALA A 273 -10.10 3.80 -20.07
CA ALA A 273 -9.32 4.24 -21.23
C ALA A 273 -7.82 4.25 -20.90
N PRO A 274 -7.21 3.05 -20.69
CA PRO A 274 -5.84 2.96 -20.20
C PRO A 274 -4.78 3.40 -21.23
N GLU A 275 -5.15 3.44 -22.51
CA GLU A 275 -4.22 3.78 -23.60
C GLU A 275 -4.20 5.30 -23.91
N ARG A 276 -5.00 6.08 -23.22
CA ARG A 276 -5.07 7.54 -23.46
C ARG A 276 -5.26 8.31 -22.16
N GLU A 277 -4.77 9.53 -22.13
CA GLU A 277 -5.05 10.44 -21.03
C GLU A 277 -6.48 10.98 -21.12
N SER A 278 -7.15 11.01 -20.00
CA SER A 278 -8.46 11.59 -19.79
C SER A 278 -8.39 12.59 -18.64
N TRP A 279 -9.29 13.57 -18.63
CA TRP A 279 -9.43 14.48 -17.50
C TRP A 279 -10.09 13.77 -16.32
N VAL A 280 -9.56 13.95 -15.13
CA VAL A 280 -10.08 13.37 -13.87
C VAL A 280 -10.15 14.46 -12.81
N CYS A 281 -11.36 14.71 -12.30
CA CYS A 281 -11.56 15.52 -11.09
C CYS A 281 -11.25 14.67 -9.85
N PHE A 282 -10.29 15.09 -9.04
CA PHE A 282 -9.87 14.34 -7.84
C PHE A 282 -10.82 14.47 -6.66
N ARG A 283 -11.81 15.36 -6.70
CA ARG A 283 -12.77 15.48 -5.61
C ARG A 283 -13.92 14.50 -5.74
N TYR A 284 -14.58 14.45 -6.89
CA TYR A 284 -15.79 13.63 -7.08
C TYR A 284 -15.76 12.77 -8.36
N GLY A 285 -14.67 12.78 -9.12
CA GLY A 285 -14.63 12.11 -10.43
C GLY A 285 -15.58 12.75 -11.46
N CYS A 286 -15.87 14.06 -11.34
CA CYS A 286 -16.73 14.77 -12.26
C CYS A 286 -16.29 14.58 -13.70
N GLU A 287 -17.25 14.56 -14.63
CA GLU A 287 -16.97 14.53 -16.06
C GLU A 287 -16.34 15.87 -16.48
N ILE A 288 -15.24 15.80 -17.20
CA ILE A 288 -14.46 16.95 -17.65
C ILE A 288 -14.01 16.65 -19.08
N ASP A 289 -14.28 17.59 -20.01
CA ASP A 289 -13.91 17.46 -21.41
C ASP A 289 -12.55 18.11 -21.70
N GLY A 290 -12.25 19.23 -21.01
CA GLY A 290 -11.04 19.99 -21.29
C GLY A 290 -10.84 21.18 -20.36
N LEU A 291 -9.94 22.07 -20.77
CA LEU A 291 -9.79 23.39 -20.17
C LEU A 291 -10.72 24.38 -20.88
N CYS A 292 -11.41 25.20 -20.08
CA CYS A 292 -12.16 26.31 -20.61
C CYS A 292 -11.21 27.38 -21.16
N ASP A 293 -11.34 27.76 -22.42
CA ASP A 293 -10.46 28.73 -23.08
C ASP A 293 -10.53 30.13 -22.47
N PHE A 294 -11.57 30.41 -21.67
CA PHE A 294 -11.74 31.72 -21.06
C PHE A 294 -11.25 31.78 -19.60
N CYS A 295 -11.68 30.84 -18.74
CA CYS A 295 -11.26 30.85 -17.32
C CYS A 295 -10.05 30.00 -17.05
N GLY A 296 -9.64 29.11 -17.96
CA GLY A 296 -8.52 28.20 -17.79
C GLY A 296 -8.77 27.04 -16.82
N GLN A 297 -9.99 26.87 -16.29
CA GLN A 297 -10.36 25.79 -15.40
C GLN A 297 -10.69 24.51 -16.19
N ALA A 298 -10.47 23.37 -15.59
CA ALA A 298 -10.92 22.10 -16.11
C ALA A 298 -12.44 21.98 -15.94
N ALA A 299 -13.16 21.76 -17.04
CA ALA A 299 -14.61 21.85 -17.07
C ALA A 299 -15.26 20.93 -18.10
N HIS A 300 -16.56 20.73 -17.97
CA HIS A 300 -17.41 20.29 -19.06
C HIS A 300 -17.60 21.42 -20.07
N ILE A 301 -17.25 21.16 -21.32
CA ILE A 301 -17.31 22.18 -22.37
C ILE A 301 -18.68 22.15 -23.05
N VAL A 302 -19.50 23.17 -22.80
CA VAL A 302 -20.88 23.26 -23.29
C VAL A 302 -20.99 24.02 -24.63
N PHE A 303 -19.97 24.81 -24.99
CA PHE A 303 -19.90 25.52 -26.28
C PHE A 303 -18.56 25.20 -26.94
N GLU A 304 -18.53 24.14 -27.74
CA GLU A 304 -17.32 23.57 -28.35
C GLU A 304 -16.59 24.53 -29.28
N GLU A 305 -17.34 25.37 -30.08
CA GLU A 305 -16.74 26.31 -31.04
C GLU A 305 -15.83 27.35 -30.38
N ALA A 306 -16.07 27.69 -29.10
CA ALA A 306 -15.28 28.65 -28.33
C ALA A 306 -14.66 28.07 -27.06
N GLY A 307 -14.70 26.73 -26.85
CA GLY A 307 -14.10 26.06 -25.70
C GLY A 307 -14.61 26.56 -24.34
N LEU A 308 -15.91 26.90 -24.20
CA LEU A 308 -16.44 27.54 -23.00
C LEU A 308 -17.18 26.57 -22.08
N CYS A 309 -16.93 26.68 -20.77
CA CYS A 309 -17.75 26.09 -19.73
C CYS A 309 -19.06 26.88 -19.53
N GLN A 310 -20.03 26.29 -18.79
CA GLN A 310 -21.35 26.89 -18.57
C GLN A 310 -21.26 28.30 -17.94
N ASP A 311 -20.48 28.44 -16.87
CA ASP A 311 -20.34 29.72 -16.15
C ASP A 311 -19.79 30.84 -17.04
N CYS A 312 -18.83 30.50 -17.89
CA CYS A 312 -18.25 31.46 -18.84
C CYS A 312 -19.20 31.81 -19.95
N LEU A 313 -20.01 30.86 -20.43
CA LEU A 313 -21.05 31.08 -21.38
C LEU A 313 -22.13 32.03 -20.84
N ASP A 314 -22.63 31.76 -19.61
CA ASP A 314 -23.67 32.55 -18.94
C ASP A 314 -23.18 33.97 -18.64
N SER A 315 -21.93 34.12 -18.16
CA SER A 315 -21.36 35.43 -17.86
C SER A 315 -21.16 36.29 -19.11
N ARG A 316 -21.01 35.70 -20.30
CA ARG A 316 -20.92 36.40 -21.56
C ARG A 316 -22.28 36.71 -22.13
N SER A 317 -23.23 35.77 -22.11
CA SER A 317 -24.59 35.99 -22.63
C SER A 317 -25.36 37.02 -21.81
N SER A 318 -25.02 37.21 -20.52
CA SER A 318 -25.61 38.26 -19.68
C SER A 318 -25.11 39.68 -20.00
N LYS A 319 -24.12 39.84 -20.89
CA LYS A 319 -23.55 41.14 -21.31
C LYS A 319 -24.08 41.63 -22.66
N PHE A 320 -24.93 40.84 -23.29
CA PHE A 320 -25.64 41.16 -24.50
C PHE A 320 -27.15 41.14 -24.24
#